data_29f2a60e65be83a558af2e1b93fbef83
#
_entry.id   29f2a60e65be83a558af2e1b93fbef83
#
_cell.length_a   1.000
_cell.length_b   1.000
_cell.length_c   1.000
_cell.angle_alpha   90.00
_cell.angle_beta   90.00
_cell.angle_gamma   90.00
#
_symmetry.space_group_name_H-M   'P 1'
#
loop_
_entity.id
_entity.type
_entity.pdbx_description
1 polymer ?
#
loop_
_entity_poly.entity_id
_entity_poly.type
_entity_poly.pdbx_seq_one_letter_code
_entity_poly.pdbx_strand_id
1 'polypeptide(L)'
;MPETIIESLDNEGRGVARHDGKAIFIEGALPQERVVFSSYRRKPNYELATAGRILAANALRVEPRCRHFGICGGCSMQHLGGPGQAAAKQRVLEDDLWHIGRMRPEVIFPAIHGPSWAYRTRARLSVRRVPKKGGVLVGFHEKRSSFIADMDSCEVLPLSVSALLPLLRSLIGALSISDRLPQIEVAVGDGVTVLVLRILQRLTPEDESLLRDFAEAQGVQFWLQPGGPETAQPFHPIEAPTLSYALPDFGLRLEFRPNEFTQVNHGINRMLLRRAMHLLQPETGERIVTEIHKREDVF
;
A
#
# COMPACT_ATOMS: atom_id res chain seq x y z
N MET A 1 -7.76 1.97 32.87
CA MET A 1 -6.91 2.30 31.70
C MET A 1 -6.73 3.80 31.70
N PRO A 2 -5.53 4.30 31.43
CA PRO A 2 -5.27 5.73 31.41
C PRO A 2 -6.01 6.45 30.25
N GLU A 3 -6.26 7.74 30.47
CA GLU A 3 -6.88 8.62 29.46
C GLU A 3 -5.88 9.70 29.05
N THR A 4 -6.00 10.16 27.80
CA THR A 4 -5.22 11.30 27.32
C THR A 4 -5.96 12.04 26.19
N ILE A 5 -5.50 13.25 25.88
CA ILE A 5 -5.92 14.03 24.72
C ILE A 5 -4.81 13.92 23.68
N ILE A 6 -5.19 13.67 22.44
CA ILE A 6 -4.26 13.54 21.32
C ILE A 6 -3.87 14.92 20.81
N GLU A 7 -2.57 15.20 20.73
CA GLU A 7 -2.01 16.50 20.33
C GLU A 7 -1.85 16.59 18.80
N SER A 8 -1.33 15.53 18.18
CA SER A 8 -0.99 15.50 16.75
C SER A 8 -1.04 14.08 16.18
N LEU A 9 -0.70 13.91 14.90
CA LEU A 9 -0.39 12.62 14.27
C LEU A 9 1.10 12.57 13.90
N ASP A 10 1.67 11.37 13.99
CA ASP A 10 2.97 11.10 13.41
C ASP A 10 2.88 10.67 11.93
N ASN A 11 4.02 10.41 11.30
CA ASN A 11 4.12 9.99 9.90
C ASN A 11 3.51 8.59 9.61
N GLU A 12 3.29 7.77 10.65
CA GLU A 12 2.60 6.48 10.54
C GLU A 12 1.09 6.58 10.77
N GLY A 13 0.57 7.79 11.06
CA GLY A 13 -0.84 8.04 11.34
C GLY A 13 -1.29 7.61 12.72
N ARG A 14 -0.36 7.53 13.70
CA ARG A 14 -0.67 7.30 15.11
C ARG A 14 -0.90 8.64 15.82
N GLY A 15 -1.86 8.67 16.71
CA GLY A 15 -2.06 9.82 17.59
C GLY A 15 -0.89 9.97 18.55
N VAL A 16 -0.36 11.20 18.66
CA VAL A 16 0.72 11.54 19.59
C VAL A 16 0.14 12.27 20.78
N ALA A 17 0.50 11.84 21.97
CA ALA A 17 0.13 12.47 23.23
C ALA A 17 1.30 12.44 24.22
N ARG A 18 1.15 13.18 25.33
CA ARG A 18 2.06 13.09 26.50
C ARG A 18 1.29 12.59 27.69
N HIS A 19 1.88 11.65 28.39
CA HIS A 19 1.35 11.13 29.65
C HIS A 19 2.51 10.79 30.59
N ASP A 20 2.47 11.27 31.82
CA ASP A 20 3.53 11.12 32.81
C ASP A 20 4.93 11.49 32.27
N GLY A 21 5.00 12.58 31.51
CA GLY A 21 6.25 13.11 30.93
C GLY A 21 6.80 12.37 29.72
N LYS A 22 6.15 11.28 29.26
CA LYS A 22 6.56 10.49 28.09
C LYS A 22 5.69 10.77 26.88
N ALA A 23 6.30 10.69 25.70
CA ALA A 23 5.56 10.63 24.45
C ALA A 23 4.86 9.28 24.30
N ILE A 24 3.59 9.28 23.91
CA ILE A 24 2.83 8.07 23.61
C ILE A 24 2.31 8.13 22.20
N PHE A 25 2.56 7.09 21.43
CA PHE A 25 2.07 6.90 20.08
C PHE A 25 0.90 5.92 20.09
N ILE A 26 -0.30 6.42 19.80
CA ILE A 26 -1.56 5.69 20.01
C ILE A 26 -2.19 5.36 18.65
N GLU A 27 -2.20 4.10 18.28
CA GLU A 27 -2.86 3.63 17.06
C GLU A 27 -4.37 3.80 17.16
N GLY A 28 -4.99 4.26 16.06
CA GLY A 28 -6.44 4.44 15.96
C GLY A 28 -6.99 5.70 16.62
N ALA A 29 -6.12 6.58 17.14
CA ALA A 29 -6.50 7.86 17.73
C ALA A 29 -6.20 9.02 16.78
N LEU A 30 -7.03 10.08 16.84
CA LEU A 30 -6.91 11.28 16.00
C LEU A 30 -6.67 12.53 16.86
N PRO A 31 -6.08 13.60 16.30
CA PRO A 31 -5.84 14.85 17.03
C PRO A 31 -7.11 15.39 17.67
N GLN A 32 -6.97 16.01 18.86
CA GLN A 32 -8.04 16.57 19.69
C GLN A 32 -9.02 15.54 20.26
N GLU A 33 -8.83 14.24 20.00
CA GLU A 33 -9.63 13.21 20.64
C GLU A 33 -9.21 13.01 22.10
N ARG A 34 -10.20 12.76 22.96
CA ARG A 34 -9.98 12.21 24.29
C ARG A 34 -10.18 10.70 24.22
N VAL A 35 -9.15 9.96 24.54
CA VAL A 35 -9.14 8.50 24.36
C VAL A 35 -8.68 7.77 25.62
N VAL A 36 -9.26 6.61 25.85
CA VAL A 36 -8.74 5.60 26.76
C VAL A 36 -7.78 4.72 25.94
N PHE A 37 -6.58 4.48 26.44
CA PHE A 37 -5.58 3.72 25.71
C PHE A 37 -4.98 2.57 26.53
N SER A 38 -4.34 1.63 25.83
CA SER A 38 -3.61 0.51 26.41
C SER A 38 -2.24 0.40 25.76
N SER A 39 -1.18 0.54 26.57
CA SER A 39 0.20 0.42 26.09
C SER A 39 0.58 -1.04 25.90
N TYR A 40 1.05 -1.38 24.71
CA TYR A 40 1.57 -2.71 24.38
C TYR A 40 3.10 -2.78 24.33
N ARG A 41 3.79 -1.63 24.27
CA ARG A 41 5.26 -1.55 24.34
C ARG A 41 5.68 -0.31 25.10
N ARG A 42 6.53 -0.48 26.11
CA ARG A 42 7.06 0.61 26.92
C ARG A 42 8.56 0.72 26.75
N LYS A 43 9.04 1.93 26.50
CA LYS A 43 10.44 2.29 26.43
C LYS A 43 10.74 3.41 27.44
N PRO A 44 12.00 3.69 27.76
CA PRO A 44 12.34 4.79 28.69
C PRO A 44 11.73 6.13 28.29
N ASN A 45 11.78 6.49 27.00
CA ASN A 45 11.41 7.80 26.48
C ASN A 45 10.05 7.86 25.80
N TYR A 46 9.44 6.73 25.47
CA TYR A 46 8.14 6.68 24.77
C TYR A 46 7.37 5.39 25.04
N GLU A 47 6.09 5.41 24.71
CA GLU A 47 5.24 4.24 24.71
C GLU A 47 4.51 4.08 23.39
N LEU A 48 4.25 2.82 23.01
CA LEU A 48 3.35 2.47 21.90
C LEU A 48 2.07 1.87 22.49
N ALA A 49 0.94 2.40 22.05
CA ALA A 49 -0.36 2.07 22.57
C ALA A 49 -1.42 1.90 21.47
N THR A 50 -2.57 1.37 21.84
CA THR A 50 -3.77 1.31 21.00
C THR A 50 -4.90 2.01 21.72
N ALA A 51 -5.70 2.79 20.99
CA ALA A 51 -6.92 3.37 21.49
C ALA A 51 -7.95 2.26 21.75
N GLY A 52 -8.43 2.17 22.98
CA GLY A 52 -9.47 1.22 23.38
C GLY A 52 -10.88 1.81 23.25
N ARG A 53 -11.04 3.09 23.67
CA ARG A 53 -12.32 3.80 23.62
C ARG A 53 -12.07 5.28 23.30
N ILE A 54 -12.84 5.81 22.36
CA ILE A 54 -12.87 7.23 22.03
C ILE A 54 -13.96 7.86 22.91
N LEU A 55 -13.58 8.77 23.80
CA LEU A 55 -14.50 9.46 24.71
C LEU A 55 -15.07 10.74 24.11
N ALA A 56 -14.23 11.43 23.32
CA ALA A 56 -14.65 12.59 22.50
C ALA A 56 -13.97 12.44 21.15
N ALA A 57 -14.76 12.30 20.10
CA ALA A 57 -14.27 12.06 18.74
C ALA A 57 -13.91 13.35 18.03
N ASN A 58 -12.93 13.30 17.14
CA ASN A 58 -12.65 14.38 16.18
C ASN A 58 -13.78 14.47 15.14
N ALA A 59 -14.15 15.69 14.74
CA ALA A 59 -15.20 15.93 13.75
C ALA A 59 -14.93 15.32 12.38
N LEU A 60 -13.66 15.05 12.04
CA LEU A 60 -13.24 14.42 10.79
C LEU A 60 -13.09 12.90 10.90
N ARG A 61 -13.42 12.30 12.07
CA ARG A 61 -13.44 10.86 12.22
C ARG A 61 -14.55 10.25 11.37
N VAL A 62 -14.21 9.20 10.64
CA VAL A 62 -15.15 8.44 9.83
C VAL A 62 -15.06 6.95 10.15
N GLU A 63 -16.12 6.20 9.84
CA GLU A 63 -16.08 4.75 9.90
C GLU A 63 -15.21 4.22 8.76
N PRO A 64 -14.19 3.39 9.05
CA PRO A 64 -13.34 2.80 8.01
C PRO A 64 -14.15 1.93 7.04
N ARG A 65 -14.03 2.20 5.75
CA ARG A 65 -14.73 1.43 4.71
C ARG A 65 -14.28 -0.04 4.67
N CYS A 66 -13.00 -0.30 4.90
CA CYS A 66 -12.42 -1.63 4.86
C CYS A 66 -12.67 -2.38 6.17
N ARG A 67 -13.38 -3.50 6.12
CA ARG A 67 -13.63 -4.35 7.30
C ARG A 67 -12.38 -4.97 7.93
N HIS A 68 -11.27 -4.98 7.21
CA HIS A 68 -9.97 -5.47 7.69
C HIS A 68 -9.11 -4.36 8.31
N PHE A 69 -9.61 -3.11 8.34
CA PHE A 69 -8.88 -2.01 8.95
C PHE A 69 -8.65 -2.27 10.44
N GLY A 70 -7.46 -1.93 10.91
CA GLY A 70 -7.05 -2.21 12.30
C GLY A 70 -6.36 -3.55 12.49
N ILE A 71 -6.66 -4.56 11.67
CA ILE A 71 -5.99 -5.88 11.65
C ILE A 71 -4.94 -5.91 10.55
N CYS A 72 -5.35 -5.66 9.31
CA CYS A 72 -4.45 -5.56 8.15
C CYS A 72 -3.50 -4.37 8.30
N GLY A 73 -2.20 -4.60 8.06
CA GLY A 73 -1.15 -3.57 8.10
C GLY A 73 -1.07 -2.68 6.86
N GLY A 74 -1.87 -2.92 5.83
CA GLY A 74 -1.80 -2.19 4.57
C GLY A 74 -2.30 -0.74 4.60
N CYS A 75 -3.07 -0.35 5.63
CA CYS A 75 -3.63 1.00 5.77
C CYS A 75 -3.58 1.47 7.23
N SER A 76 -3.24 2.76 7.43
CA SER A 76 -3.12 3.34 8.78
C SER A 76 -4.16 4.42 9.10
N MET A 77 -4.80 5.07 8.10
CA MET A 77 -5.56 6.30 8.30
C MET A 77 -7.01 6.26 7.80
N GLN A 78 -7.61 5.08 7.57
CA GLN A 78 -8.99 5.00 7.04
C GLN A 78 -10.07 5.55 8.00
N HIS A 79 -9.75 5.69 9.28
CA HIS A 79 -10.62 6.28 10.29
C HIS A 79 -10.62 7.83 10.28
N LEU A 80 -9.83 8.46 9.42
CA LEU A 80 -9.78 9.90 9.20
C LEU A 80 -10.29 10.22 7.78
N GLY A 81 -11.24 11.12 7.66
CA GLY A 81 -11.77 11.57 6.36
C GLY A 81 -10.70 12.17 5.45
N GLY A 82 -10.89 12.10 4.13
CA GLY A 82 -9.91 12.51 3.13
C GLY A 82 -9.30 13.90 3.33
N PRO A 83 -10.11 14.97 3.58
CA PRO A 83 -9.57 16.29 3.89
C PRO A 83 -8.67 16.29 5.14
N GLY A 84 -9.07 15.56 6.18
CA GLY A 84 -8.26 15.40 7.40
C GLY A 84 -6.95 14.66 7.16
N GLN A 85 -6.95 13.64 6.29
CA GLN A 85 -5.72 12.95 5.89
C GLN A 85 -4.74 13.88 5.16
N ALA A 86 -5.24 14.74 4.26
CA ALA A 86 -4.41 15.70 3.55
C ALA A 86 -3.81 16.73 4.52
N ALA A 87 -4.62 17.30 5.41
CA ALA A 87 -4.16 18.26 6.41
C ALA A 87 -3.13 17.63 7.37
N ALA A 88 -3.35 16.40 7.83
CA ALA A 88 -2.41 15.70 8.69
C ALA A 88 -1.06 15.45 8.00
N LYS A 89 -1.08 14.99 6.73
CA LYS A 89 0.14 14.78 5.95
C LYS A 89 0.89 16.07 5.63
N GLN A 90 0.16 17.15 5.35
CA GLN A 90 0.77 18.46 5.16
C GLN A 90 1.44 18.93 6.45
N ARG A 91 0.79 18.77 7.61
CA ARG A 91 1.38 19.12 8.90
C ARG A 91 2.67 18.33 9.17
N VAL A 92 2.70 17.04 8.90
CA VAL A 92 3.92 16.22 9.02
C VAL A 92 5.03 16.76 8.12
N LEU A 93 4.72 17.10 6.86
CA LEU A 93 5.70 17.70 5.94
C LEU A 93 6.27 19.03 6.49
N GLU A 94 5.41 19.90 7.01
CA GLU A 94 5.83 21.19 7.60
C GLU A 94 6.72 20.98 8.83
N ASP A 95 6.36 20.04 9.70
CA ASP A 95 7.15 19.68 10.88
C ASP A 95 8.50 19.09 10.50
N ASP A 96 8.57 18.20 9.49
CA ASP A 96 9.82 17.62 9.00
C ASP A 96 10.73 18.68 8.36
N LEU A 97 10.17 19.56 7.53
CA LEU A 97 10.94 20.68 6.96
C LEU A 97 11.55 21.57 8.05
N TRP A 98 10.78 21.86 9.10
CA TRP A 98 11.22 22.68 10.20
C TRP A 98 12.21 21.97 11.14
N HIS A 99 11.87 20.77 11.62
CA HIS A 99 12.63 20.11 12.67
C HIS A 99 13.82 19.31 12.13
N ILE A 100 13.70 18.73 10.94
CA ILE A 100 14.76 17.92 10.31
C ILE A 100 15.50 18.76 9.28
N GLY A 101 14.79 19.36 8.34
CA GLY A 101 15.39 20.17 7.27
C GLY A 101 15.93 21.53 7.71
N ARG A 102 15.51 22.03 8.88
CA ARG A 102 15.86 23.34 9.41
C ARG A 102 15.55 24.47 8.44
N MET A 103 14.50 24.31 7.63
CA MET A 103 14.08 25.28 6.64
C MET A 103 12.61 25.61 6.75
N ARG A 104 12.25 26.80 6.27
CA ARG A 104 10.86 27.21 6.06
C ARG A 104 10.71 27.55 4.60
N PRO A 105 9.85 26.85 3.86
CA PRO A 105 9.55 27.20 2.47
C PRO A 105 8.79 28.54 2.43
N GLU A 106 9.04 29.34 1.41
CA GLU A 106 8.26 30.58 1.17
C GLU A 106 6.81 30.27 0.80
N VAL A 107 6.60 29.19 0.06
CA VAL A 107 5.28 28.74 -0.42
C VAL A 107 5.15 27.24 -0.25
N ILE A 108 4.01 26.82 0.31
CA ILE A 108 3.56 25.43 0.30
C ILE A 108 2.34 25.34 -0.61
N PHE A 109 2.48 24.61 -1.71
CA PHE A 109 1.38 24.42 -2.64
C PHE A 109 0.28 23.53 -2.03
N PRO A 110 -0.99 23.76 -2.41
CA PRO A 110 -2.09 22.91 -1.97
C PRO A 110 -1.84 21.43 -2.32
N ALA A 111 -2.22 20.54 -1.40
CA ALA A 111 -2.09 19.10 -1.61
C ALA A 111 -2.84 18.66 -2.89
N ILE A 112 -2.26 17.70 -3.60
CA ILE A 112 -2.93 17.05 -4.73
C ILE A 112 -3.87 15.99 -4.18
N HIS A 113 -5.13 16.05 -4.58
CA HIS A 113 -6.17 15.12 -4.18
C HIS A 113 -6.55 14.19 -5.34
N GLY A 114 -6.95 12.99 -5.01
CA GLY A 114 -7.43 11.99 -5.97
C GLY A 114 -8.36 10.97 -5.31
N PRO A 115 -8.81 9.95 -6.04
CA PRO A 115 -9.62 8.88 -5.48
C PRO A 115 -8.94 8.25 -4.27
N SER A 116 -9.69 8.10 -3.17
CA SER A 116 -9.19 7.48 -1.93
C SER A 116 -9.24 5.95 -1.97
N TRP A 117 -9.90 5.38 -2.97
CA TRP A 117 -10.17 3.95 -3.10
C TRP A 117 -9.81 3.45 -4.49
N ALA A 118 -9.57 2.15 -4.62
CA ALA A 118 -9.25 1.46 -5.88
C ALA A 118 -8.07 2.08 -6.67
N TYR A 119 -7.18 2.82 -6.00
CA TYR A 119 -6.09 3.56 -6.62
C TYR A 119 -4.77 2.80 -6.71
N ARG A 120 -4.61 1.75 -5.88
CA ARG A 120 -3.32 1.09 -5.69
C ARG A 120 -3.06 0.06 -6.78
N THR A 121 -2.31 0.46 -7.80
CA THR A 121 -1.99 -0.37 -8.97
C THR A 121 -0.88 -1.39 -8.73
N ARG A 122 -0.18 -1.33 -7.59
CA ARG A 122 0.87 -2.29 -7.23
C ARG A 122 0.72 -2.76 -5.80
N ALA A 123 0.88 -4.07 -5.62
CA ALA A 123 0.84 -4.68 -4.30
C ALA A 123 1.75 -5.91 -4.24
N ARG A 124 2.26 -6.17 -3.04
CA ARG A 124 2.92 -7.41 -2.70
C ARG A 124 2.05 -8.13 -1.68
N LEU A 125 1.43 -9.21 -2.11
CA LEU A 125 0.59 -10.06 -1.29
C LEU A 125 1.43 -11.22 -0.77
N SER A 126 1.38 -11.45 0.52
CA SER A 126 1.99 -12.62 1.15
C SER A 126 1.04 -13.82 1.05
N VAL A 127 1.61 -14.99 0.88
CA VAL A 127 0.87 -16.26 0.78
C VAL A 127 1.37 -17.22 1.86
N ARG A 128 0.46 -17.88 2.55
CA ARG A 128 0.80 -18.89 3.54
C ARG A 128 -0.30 -19.94 3.68
N ARG A 129 0.10 -21.20 3.72
CA ARG A 129 -0.81 -22.28 4.07
C ARG A 129 -1.05 -22.29 5.58
N VAL A 130 -2.31 -22.13 6.00
CA VAL A 130 -2.76 -22.12 7.40
C VAL A 130 -3.97 -23.02 7.54
N PRO A 131 -3.79 -24.34 7.76
CA PRO A 131 -4.91 -25.30 7.78
C PRO A 131 -6.02 -24.92 8.77
N LYS A 132 -5.67 -24.35 9.93
CA LYS A 132 -6.62 -23.89 10.94
C LYS A 132 -7.53 -22.74 10.50
N LYS A 133 -7.15 -22.02 9.41
CA LYS A 133 -7.93 -20.91 8.82
C LYS A 133 -8.49 -21.27 7.43
N GLY A 134 -8.74 -22.56 7.18
CA GLY A 134 -9.38 -23.01 5.95
C GLY A 134 -8.45 -23.19 4.75
N GLY A 135 -7.14 -23.32 4.93
CA GLY A 135 -6.20 -23.63 3.84
C GLY A 135 -5.17 -22.54 3.58
N VAL A 136 -5.19 -21.91 2.40
CA VAL A 136 -4.24 -20.87 2.01
C VAL A 136 -4.80 -19.49 2.30
N LEU A 137 -3.99 -18.63 2.90
CA LEU A 137 -4.25 -17.19 3.03
C LEU A 137 -3.43 -16.42 1.99
N VAL A 138 -4.07 -15.43 1.35
CA VAL A 138 -3.45 -14.48 0.43
C VAL A 138 -3.83 -13.08 0.87
N GLY A 139 -2.84 -12.22 1.16
CA GLY A 139 -3.13 -10.87 1.62
C GLY A 139 -1.91 -10.14 2.15
N PHE A 140 -2.14 -9.01 2.81
CA PHE A 140 -1.12 -8.26 3.50
C PHE A 140 -0.84 -8.84 4.89
N HIS A 141 0.31 -8.53 5.46
CA HIS A 141 0.58 -8.86 6.86
C HIS A 141 -0.38 -8.14 7.80
N GLU A 142 -0.69 -8.78 8.91
CA GLU A 142 -1.37 -8.12 10.03
C GLU A 142 -0.45 -7.03 10.62
N LYS A 143 -1.04 -6.03 11.23
CA LYS A 143 -0.27 -5.01 11.95
C LYS A 143 0.61 -5.66 13.01
N ARG A 144 1.88 -5.27 13.06
CA ARG A 144 2.86 -5.69 14.05
C ARG A 144 3.06 -7.20 14.16
N SER A 145 2.79 -7.91 13.09
CA SER A 145 2.83 -9.37 13.06
C SER A 145 3.41 -9.87 11.76
N SER A 146 3.97 -11.08 11.78
CA SER A 146 4.34 -11.82 10.58
C SER A 146 3.20 -12.69 10.04
N PHE A 147 2.03 -12.65 10.66
CA PHE A 147 0.85 -13.35 10.19
C PHE A 147 0.23 -12.62 9.00
N ILE A 148 -0.49 -13.36 8.17
CA ILE A 148 -1.23 -12.80 7.04
C ILE A 148 -2.66 -12.54 7.50
N ALA A 149 -3.14 -11.32 7.25
CA ALA A 149 -4.52 -10.95 7.50
C ALA A 149 -5.45 -11.85 6.68
N ASP A 150 -6.44 -12.41 7.34
CA ASP A 150 -7.48 -13.22 6.70
C ASP A 150 -8.46 -12.29 5.99
N MET A 151 -8.15 -12.00 4.73
CA MET A 151 -8.88 -11.01 3.93
C MET A 151 -9.40 -11.62 2.63
N ASP A 152 -10.56 -11.17 2.21
CA ASP A 152 -11.24 -11.58 0.98
C ASP A 152 -11.48 -10.39 0.04
N SER A 153 -11.19 -9.18 0.48
CA SER A 153 -11.33 -7.96 -0.28
C SER A 153 -10.30 -6.92 0.15
N CYS A 154 -10.05 -5.92 -0.68
CA CYS A 154 -9.20 -4.80 -0.36
C CYS A 154 -9.69 -3.53 -1.05
N GLU A 155 -10.12 -2.53 -0.28
CA GLU A 155 -10.74 -1.30 -0.79
C GLU A 155 -9.76 -0.36 -1.54
N VAL A 156 -8.45 -0.51 -1.33
CA VAL A 156 -7.45 0.33 -2.00
C VAL A 156 -6.91 -0.29 -3.29
N LEU A 157 -7.05 -1.61 -3.49
CA LEU A 157 -6.74 -2.26 -4.76
C LEU A 157 -7.84 -1.99 -5.78
N PRO A 158 -7.53 -1.98 -7.11
CA PRO A 158 -8.56 -1.99 -8.14
C PRO A 158 -9.59 -3.10 -7.90
N LEU A 159 -10.85 -2.83 -8.20
CA LEU A 159 -11.94 -3.77 -7.91
C LEU A 159 -11.71 -5.14 -8.56
N SER A 160 -11.18 -5.16 -9.78
CA SER A 160 -10.79 -6.40 -10.47
C SER A 160 -9.77 -7.22 -9.68
N VAL A 161 -8.76 -6.57 -9.11
CA VAL A 161 -7.73 -7.24 -8.29
C VAL A 161 -8.28 -7.66 -6.92
N SER A 162 -9.09 -6.80 -6.30
CA SER A 162 -9.74 -7.12 -5.02
C SER A 162 -10.60 -8.39 -5.13
N ALA A 163 -11.34 -8.54 -6.22
CA ALA A 163 -12.18 -9.71 -6.49
C ALA A 163 -11.37 -11.01 -6.71
N LEU A 164 -10.09 -10.90 -7.09
CA LEU A 164 -9.23 -12.07 -7.26
C LEU A 164 -8.77 -12.69 -5.94
N LEU A 165 -8.80 -11.96 -4.81
CA LEU A 165 -8.25 -12.46 -3.55
C LEU A 165 -8.80 -13.83 -3.13
N PRO A 166 -10.13 -14.05 -3.06
CA PRO A 166 -10.68 -15.37 -2.73
C PRO A 166 -10.39 -16.42 -3.81
N LEU A 167 -10.37 -16.04 -5.08
CA LEU A 167 -10.09 -16.94 -6.19
C LEU A 167 -8.62 -17.40 -6.17
N LEU A 168 -7.69 -16.50 -5.88
CA LEU A 168 -6.26 -16.83 -5.70
C LEU A 168 -6.04 -17.76 -4.52
N ARG A 169 -6.78 -17.59 -3.42
CA ARG A 169 -6.72 -18.54 -2.28
C ARG A 169 -7.09 -19.96 -2.72
N SER A 170 -8.16 -20.08 -3.50
CA SER A 170 -8.63 -21.37 -4.03
C SER A 170 -7.63 -21.96 -5.01
N LEU A 171 -7.18 -21.18 -5.99
CA LEU A 171 -6.18 -21.59 -6.98
C LEU A 171 -4.91 -22.13 -6.30
N ILE A 172 -4.29 -21.29 -5.43
CA ILE A 172 -3.02 -21.67 -4.79
C ILE A 172 -3.22 -22.86 -3.86
N GLY A 173 -4.39 -22.99 -3.24
CA GLY A 173 -4.74 -24.16 -2.42
C GLY A 173 -4.77 -25.46 -3.19
N ALA A 174 -5.08 -25.41 -4.48
CA ALA A 174 -5.11 -26.56 -5.40
C ALA A 174 -3.73 -26.92 -5.98
N LEU A 175 -2.75 -25.97 -5.96
CA LEU A 175 -1.40 -26.23 -6.47
C LEU A 175 -0.64 -27.23 -5.58
N SER A 176 0.16 -28.09 -6.19
CA SER A 176 1.05 -29.02 -5.51
C SER A 176 2.09 -28.29 -4.65
N ILE A 177 2.45 -27.05 -5.05
CA ILE A 177 3.44 -26.19 -4.41
C ILE A 177 2.81 -25.13 -3.46
N SER A 178 1.61 -25.36 -2.96
CA SER A 178 0.84 -24.38 -2.15
C SER A 178 1.58 -23.84 -0.91
N ASP A 179 2.53 -24.58 -0.36
CA ASP A 179 3.40 -24.17 0.76
C ASP A 179 4.77 -23.63 0.29
N ARG A 180 5.04 -23.64 -1.01
CA ARG A 180 6.25 -23.19 -1.68
C ARG A 180 6.05 -21.95 -2.55
N LEU A 181 4.92 -21.26 -2.40
CA LEU A 181 4.58 -20.02 -3.08
C LEU A 181 4.34 -18.93 -2.01
N PRO A 182 5.40 -18.24 -1.54
CA PRO A 182 5.27 -17.32 -0.39
C PRO A 182 4.69 -15.96 -0.75
N GLN A 183 4.65 -15.57 -2.05
CA GLN A 183 4.34 -14.20 -2.45
C GLN A 183 3.73 -14.13 -3.84
N ILE A 184 2.83 -13.17 -4.01
CA ILE A 184 2.30 -12.71 -5.30
C ILE A 184 2.55 -11.21 -5.39
N GLU A 185 3.24 -10.76 -6.44
CA GLU A 185 3.28 -9.34 -6.78
C GLU A 185 2.19 -9.02 -7.80
N VAL A 186 1.43 -7.97 -7.53
CA VAL A 186 0.40 -7.46 -8.42
C VAL A 186 0.93 -6.21 -9.10
N ALA A 187 0.82 -6.14 -10.42
CA ALA A 187 1.08 -4.95 -11.21
C ALA A 187 -0.08 -4.72 -12.18
N VAL A 188 -0.68 -3.53 -12.13
CA VAL A 188 -1.81 -3.15 -12.98
C VAL A 188 -1.41 -1.98 -13.85
N GLY A 189 -1.55 -2.17 -15.16
CA GLY A 189 -1.42 -1.13 -16.17
C GLY A 189 -2.76 -0.79 -16.80
N ASP A 190 -2.73 -0.02 -17.88
CA ASP A 190 -3.92 0.32 -18.65
C ASP A 190 -4.44 -0.92 -19.39
N GLY A 191 -5.49 -1.55 -18.85
CA GLY A 191 -6.14 -2.74 -19.44
C GLY A 191 -5.41 -4.07 -19.19
N VAL A 192 -4.32 -4.08 -18.42
CA VAL A 192 -3.50 -5.28 -18.18
C VAL A 192 -3.27 -5.46 -16.68
N THR A 193 -3.45 -6.69 -16.20
CA THR A 193 -3.10 -7.08 -14.83
C THR A 193 -2.11 -8.23 -14.87
N VAL A 194 -0.94 -8.04 -14.26
CA VAL A 194 0.09 -9.08 -14.12
C VAL A 194 0.18 -9.52 -12.67
N LEU A 195 0.23 -10.83 -12.47
CA LEU A 195 0.45 -11.49 -11.19
C LEU A 195 1.78 -12.25 -11.26
N VAL A 196 2.80 -11.76 -10.54
CA VAL A 196 4.10 -12.45 -10.46
C VAL A 196 4.07 -13.41 -9.27
N LEU A 197 4.14 -14.68 -9.53
CA LEU A 197 4.18 -15.74 -8.52
C LEU A 197 5.62 -16.04 -8.14
N ARG A 198 6.01 -15.78 -6.91
CA ARG A 198 7.28 -16.24 -6.38
C ARG A 198 7.16 -17.74 -6.05
N ILE A 199 7.88 -18.58 -6.78
CA ILE A 199 7.86 -20.04 -6.60
C ILE A 199 9.21 -20.51 -6.06
N LEU A 200 9.18 -21.32 -5.01
CA LEU A 200 10.39 -21.93 -4.42
C LEU A 200 10.59 -23.37 -4.88
N GLN A 201 9.71 -23.87 -5.73
CA GLN A 201 9.73 -25.20 -6.32
C GLN A 201 9.15 -25.13 -7.74
N ARG A 202 9.59 -26.00 -8.63
CA ARG A 202 9.04 -26.08 -10.00
C ARG A 202 7.59 -26.52 -9.98
N LEU A 203 6.81 -26.00 -10.91
CA LEU A 203 5.42 -26.40 -11.17
C LEU A 203 5.39 -27.81 -11.79
N THR A 204 4.34 -28.56 -11.49
CA THR A 204 4.00 -29.76 -12.25
C THR A 204 3.18 -29.36 -13.50
N PRO A 205 3.02 -30.26 -14.49
CA PRO A 205 2.14 -29.99 -15.65
C PRO A 205 0.70 -29.67 -15.23
N GLU A 206 0.21 -30.31 -14.17
CA GLU A 206 -1.13 -30.06 -13.61
C GLU A 206 -1.22 -28.65 -12.99
N ASP A 207 -0.20 -28.22 -12.24
CA ASP A 207 -0.11 -26.86 -11.72
C ASP A 207 -0.13 -25.81 -12.84
N GLU A 208 0.65 -26.07 -13.91
CA GLU A 208 0.70 -25.19 -15.08
C GLU A 208 -0.67 -25.08 -15.76
N SER A 209 -1.40 -26.20 -15.91
CA SER A 209 -2.77 -26.18 -16.47
C SER A 209 -3.70 -25.31 -15.63
N LEU A 210 -3.72 -25.50 -14.30
CA LEU A 210 -4.56 -24.72 -13.39
C LEU A 210 -4.26 -23.21 -13.48
N LEU A 211 -2.98 -22.85 -13.62
CA LEU A 211 -2.60 -21.44 -13.79
C LEU A 211 -3.05 -20.88 -15.13
N ARG A 212 -2.94 -21.63 -16.24
CA ARG A 212 -3.39 -21.19 -17.56
C ARG A 212 -4.91 -20.99 -17.60
N ASP A 213 -5.66 -21.99 -17.12
CA ASP A 213 -7.12 -21.92 -17.05
C ASP A 213 -7.59 -20.72 -16.23
N PHE A 214 -6.92 -20.45 -15.11
CA PHE A 214 -7.22 -19.30 -14.28
C PHE A 214 -6.91 -17.97 -14.99
N ALA A 215 -5.76 -17.88 -15.65
CA ALA A 215 -5.34 -16.68 -16.39
C ALA A 215 -6.35 -16.31 -17.47
N GLU A 216 -6.82 -17.30 -18.23
CA GLU A 216 -7.83 -17.14 -19.27
C GLU A 216 -9.19 -16.75 -18.69
N ALA A 217 -9.63 -17.43 -17.65
CA ALA A 217 -10.94 -17.16 -17.01
C ALA A 217 -11.00 -15.79 -16.35
N GLN A 218 -9.88 -15.27 -15.80
CA GLN A 218 -9.85 -14.00 -15.08
C GLN A 218 -9.24 -12.84 -15.89
N GLY A 219 -8.74 -13.09 -17.11
CA GLY A 219 -8.13 -12.07 -17.95
C GLY A 219 -6.85 -11.47 -17.34
N VAL A 220 -6.04 -12.29 -16.66
CA VAL A 220 -4.78 -11.86 -16.05
C VAL A 220 -3.58 -12.55 -16.69
N GLN A 221 -2.40 -11.96 -16.51
CA GLN A 221 -1.14 -12.57 -16.94
C GLN A 221 -0.41 -13.12 -15.71
N PHE A 222 0.10 -14.34 -15.80
CA PHE A 222 1.03 -14.88 -14.82
C PHE A 222 2.48 -14.74 -15.28
N TRP A 223 3.30 -14.33 -14.35
CA TRP A 223 4.75 -14.39 -14.43
C TRP A 223 5.28 -15.28 -13.32
N LEU A 224 6.36 -16.01 -13.55
CA LEU A 224 7.00 -16.85 -12.55
C LEU A 224 8.35 -16.25 -12.15
N GLN A 225 8.60 -16.24 -10.84
CA GLN A 225 9.83 -15.75 -10.24
C GLN A 225 10.44 -16.85 -9.35
N PRO A 226 11.36 -17.67 -9.89
CA PRO A 226 12.00 -18.75 -9.11
C PRO A 226 13.12 -18.29 -8.19
N GLY A 227 13.67 -17.09 -8.39
CA GLY A 227 14.79 -16.54 -7.64
C GLY A 227 14.58 -15.08 -7.23
N GLY A 228 15.59 -14.25 -7.43
CA GLY A 228 15.51 -12.80 -7.23
C GLY A 228 14.56 -12.10 -8.22
N PRO A 229 14.30 -10.80 -8.04
CA PRO A 229 13.37 -10.04 -8.90
C PRO A 229 13.74 -10.11 -10.40
N GLU A 230 15.01 -10.22 -10.72
CA GLU A 230 15.56 -10.32 -12.07
C GLU A 230 15.17 -11.62 -12.80
N THR A 231 14.77 -12.64 -12.05
CA THR A 231 14.34 -13.95 -12.59
C THR A 231 12.88 -14.00 -13.00
N ALA A 232 12.13 -12.92 -12.79
CA ALA A 232 10.72 -12.84 -13.15
C ALA A 232 10.56 -12.89 -14.68
N GLN A 233 9.80 -13.86 -15.18
CA GLN A 233 9.57 -14.09 -16.61
C GLN A 233 8.09 -14.37 -16.90
N PRO A 234 7.58 -13.97 -18.08
CA PRO A 234 6.23 -14.31 -18.52
C PRO A 234 6.02 -15.82 -18.50
N PHE A 235 4.85 -16.23 -18.00
CA PHE A 235 4.44 -17.62 -18.01
C PHE A 235 3.23 -17.84 -18.93
N HIS A 236 2.14 -17.08 -18.72
CA HIS A 236 0.93 -17.21 -19.53
C HIS A 236 0.04 -15.96 -19.43
N PRO A 237 -0.55 -15.49 -20.55
CA PRO A 237 -0.15 -15.82 -21.91
C PRO A 237 1.26 -15.29 -22.24
N ILE A 238 2.01 -15.98 -23.11
CA ILE A 238 3.39 -15.58 -23.48
C ILE A 238 3.36 -14.33 -24.36
N GLU A 239 2.48 -14.33 -25.36
CA GLU A 239 2.20 -13.17 -26.21
C GLU A 239 1.06 -12.35 -25.61
N ALA A 240 1.40 -11.44 -24.72
CA ALA A 240 0.45 -10.63 -24.01
C ALA A 240 0.81 -9.14 -24.13
N PRO A 241 -0.19 -8.24 -24.03
CA PRO A 241 0.08 -6.81 -24.00
C PRO A 241 1.02 -6.45 -22.85
N THR A 242 1.96 -5.54 -23.12
CA THR A 242 2.90 -5.03 -22.13
C THR A 242 2.18 -4.18 -21.08
N LEU A 243 2.61 -4.26 -19.83
CA LEU A 243 2.19 -3.32 -18.80
C LEU A 243 2.58 -1.90 -19.22
N SER A 244 1.61 -1.01 -19.22
CA SER A 244 1.85 0.40 -19.53
C SER A 244 0.86 1.30 -18.79
N TYR A 245 1.21 2.56 -18.63
CA TYR A 245 0.27 3.61 -18.22
C TYR A 245 0.45 4.85 -19.10
N ALA A 246 -0.66 5.51 -19.40
CA ALA A 246 -0.68 6.68 -20.23
C ALA A 246 -0.49 7.95 -19.41
N LEU A 247 0.22 8.92 -19.99
CA LEU A 247 0.31 10.32 -19.57
C LEU A 247 -0.31 11.19 -20.67
N PRO A 248 -1.65 11.31 -20.74
CA PRO A 248 -2.34 11.96 -21.85
C PRO A 248 -1.96 13.42 -22.03
N ASP A 249 -1.68 14.14 -20.94
CA ASP A 249 -1.27 15.55 -20.97
C ASP A 249 0.03 15.77 -21.78
N PHE A 250 0.82 14.72 -22.00
CA PHE A 250 2.09 14.74 -22.72
C PHE A 250 2.08 13.85 -23.98
N GLY A 251 0.96 13.20 -24.28
CA GLY A 251 0.87 12.26 -25.42
C GLY A 251 1.77 11.02 -25.25
N LEU A 252 2.14 10.66 -24.01
CA LEU A 252 3.07 9.58 -23.72
C LEU A 252 2.35 8.34 -23.20
N ARG A 253 2.89 7.17 -23.57
CA ARG A 253 2.61 5.88 -22.96
C ARG A 253 3.93 5.31 -22.46
N LEU A 254 4.01 5.00 -21.18
CA LEU A 254 5.18 4.47 -20.53
C LEU A 254 4.98 2.96 -20.26
N GLU A 255 5.79 2.14 -20.90
CA GLU A 255 5.84 0.70 -20.66
C GLU A 255 6.73 0.42 -19.45
N PHE A 256 6.39 -0.64 -18.70
CA PHE A 256 7.16 -1.06 -17.53
C PHE A 256 7.02 -2.57 -17.29
N ARG A 257 8.01 -3.13 -16.64
CA ARG A 257 7.96 -4.53 -16.18
C ARG A 257 7.33 -4.62 -14.78
N PRO A 258 6.70 -5.76 -14.43
CA PRO A 258 6.04 -5.91 -13.13
C PRO A 258 6.97 -5.76 -11.91
N ASN A 259 8.28 -5.94 -12.08
CA ASN A 259 9.30 -5.75 -11.05
C ASN A 259 9.96 -4.36 -11.06
N GLU A 260 9.62 -3.48 -12.02
CA GLU A 260 10.12 -2.11 -12.06
C GLU A 260 9.28 -1.20 -11.16
N PHE A 261 9.91 -0.16 -10.62
CA PHE A 261 9.20 0.81 -9.79
C PHE A 261 8.24 1.66 -10.63
N THR A 262 7.00 1.76 -10.19
CA THR A 262 6.03 2.74 -10.67
C THR A 262 5.26 3.32 -9.48
N GLN A 263 4.79 4.56 -9.60
CA GLN A 263 3.92 5.14 -8.58
C GLN A 263 2.62 4.35 -8.46
N VAL A 264 2.27 3.95 -7.24
CA VAL A 264 1.11 3.08 -6.99
C VAL A 264 -0.24 3.74 -7.27
N ASN A 265 -0.28 5.06 -7.38
CA ASN A 265 -1.46 5.85 -7.71
C ASN A 265 -1.21 6.62 -9.00
N HIS A 266 -1.57 6.01 -10.13
CA HIS A 266 -1.36 6.61 -11.46
C HIS A 266 -2.11 7.95 -11.62
N GLY A 267 -3.29 8.10 -11.01
CA GLY A 267 -4.05 9.36 -11.05
C GLY A 267 -3.31 10.52 -10.37
N ILE A 268 -2.80 10.30 -9.17
CA ILE A 268 -1.99 11.29 -8.46
C ILE A 268 -0.68 11.54 -9.19
N ASN A 269 -0.05 10.51 -9.75
CA ASN A 269 1.19 10.65 -10.52
C ASN A 269 1.01 11.57 -11.73
N ARG A 270 -0.08 11.43 -12.49
CA ARG A 270 -0.42 12.34 -13.60
C ARG A 270 -0.53 13.79 -13.15
N MET A 271 -1.27 14.03 -12.07
CA MET A 271 -1.46 15.38 -11.54
C MET A 271 -0.14 15.97 -11.00
N LEU A 272 0.69 15.15 -10.37
CA LEU A 272 2.00 15.55 -9.87
C LEU A 272 2.93 15.96 -11.02
N LEU A 273 3.03 15.12 -12.06
CA LEU A 273 3.84 15.41 -13.24
C LEU A 273 3.37 16.68 -13.96
N ARG A 274 2.04 16.83 -14.16
CA ARG A 274 1.49 18.06 -14.76
C ARG A 274 1.86 19.31 -13.96
N ARG A 275 1.73 19.25 -12.62
CA ARG A 275 2.13 20.37 -11.76
C ARG A 275 3.64 20.64 -11.83
N ALA A 276 4.46 19.60 -11.79
CA ALA A 276 5.91 19.74 -11.88
C ALA A 276 6.33 20.41 -13.20
N MET A 277 5.80 19.96 -14.34
CA MET A 277 6.09 20.55 -15.65
C MET A 277 5.58 21.98 -15.77
N HIS A 278 4.41 22.28 -15.20
CA HIS A 278 3.90 23.65 -15.16
C HIS A 278 4.80 24.61 -14.35
N LEU A 279 5.36 24.13 -13.23
CA LEU A 279 6.25 24.92 -12.39
C LEU A 279 7.65 25.08 -12.99
N LEU A 280 8.14 24.05 -13.67
CA LEU A 280 9.45 24.07 -14.33
C LEU A 280 9.46 24.93 -15.59
N GLN A 281 8.31 25.03 -16.29
CA GLN A 281 8.17 25.79 -17.56
C GLN A 281 9.33 25.53 -18.53
N PRO A 282 9.63 24.25 -18.89
CA PRO A 282 10.79 23.93 -19.70
C PRO A 282 10.68 24.54 -21.08
N GLU A 283 11.80 25.11 -21.57
CA GLU A 283 11.90 25.65 -22.92
C GLU A 283 12.36 24.58 -23.93
N THR A 284 12.11 24.85 -25.21
CA THR A 284 12.56 23.96 -26.29
C THR A 284 14.08 23.83 -26.29
N GLY A 285 14.59 22.59 -26.20
CA GLY A 285 16.02 22.29 -26.18
C GLY A 285 16.60 22.14 -24.75
N GLU A 286 15.87 22.48 -23.72
CA GLU A 286 16.31 22.20 -22.34
C GLU A 286 16.26 20.71 -22.03
N ARG A 287 17.24 20.27 -21.26
CA ARG A 287 17.33 18.90 -20.75
C ARG A 287 17.01 18.87 -19.26
N ILE A 288 15.87 18.28 -18.92
CA ILE A 288 15.49 18.04 -17.52
C ILE A 288 15.99 16.65 -17.12
N VAL A 289 16.73 16.59 -16.02
CA VAL A 289 17.17 15.33 -15.40
C VAL A 289 16.45 15.19 -14.07
N THR A 290 15.74 14.07 -13.88
CA THR A 290 15.15 13.70 -12.59
C THR A 290 15.89 12.50 -12.05
N GLU A 291 16.47 12.61 -10.85
CA GLU A 291 17.03 11.47 -10.15
C GLU A 291 15.99 10.88 -9.19
N ILE A 292 15.64 9.63 -9.41
CA ILE A 292 14.85 8.85 -8.46
C ILE A 292 15.82 7.99 -7.67
N HIS A 293 16.20 8.45 -6.46
CA HIS A 293 16.96 7.60 -5.56
C HIS A 293 16.07 6.46 -5.07
N LYS A 294 16.39 5.22 -5.48
CA LYS A 294 15.95 4.05 -4.75
C LYS A 294 16.60 4.08 -3.37
N ARG A 295 15.86 4.46 -2.34
CA ARG A 295 16.24 4.05 -0.99
C ARG A 295 15.87 2.57 -0.87
N GLU A 296 16.87 1.71 -0.89
CA GLU A 296 16.70 0.26 -0.71
C GLU A 296 16.38 -0.13 0.75
N ASP A 297 16.39 0.83 1.69
CA ASP A 297 16.45 0.57 3.13
C ASP A 297 15.29 1.14 3.96
N VAL A 298 14.09 1.28 3.40
CA VAL A 298 12.93 1.70 4.20
C VAL A 298 11.74 0.79 3.95
N PHE A 299 11.80 -0.41 4.55
CA PHE A 299 10.62 -1.19 4.98
C PHE A 299 10.96 -2.09 6.17
#